data_f6b157070abfe2732d7a6513a6a90490
#
_entry.id   f6b157070abfe2732d7a6513a6a90490
#
_cell.length_a   1.000
_cell.length_b   1.000
_cell.length_c   1.000
_cell.angle_alpha   90.00
_cell.angle_beta   90.00
_cell.angle_gamma   90.00
#
_symmetry.space_group_name_H-M   'P 1'
#
loop_
_entity.id
_entity.type
_entity.pdbx_description
1 polymer ?
#
loop_
_entity_poly.entity_id
_entity_poly.type
_entity_poly.pdbx_seq_one_letter_code
_entity_poly.pdbx_strand_id
1 'polypeptide(L)'
;MKSGFVAVAGRPNVGKSSLVNALSGGKVAITSDKPQTTRRRIFGIANGTDYQLVLADLPGFQRPRDPLTKHMQRTVDSSFEDIDGVLFVVDARDRIGAGDRFIAQRVFGLGVPVVIAVNKVDRLKPGHIASQMQTAAQLGQFHALHPVSAKTGDGIGELREELVGLLPEGPLYYPPEQRTDLPLEAQLAELVREQALRLTKEEVPHAVTAEVEELTDKVVRVNLYVETESQKQILVGKSGAMVKRIGTGARPEMEALLGRKVFLDLQVKVRPKWRRDEAMLERLGI
;
A
#
# COMPACT_ATOMS: atom_id res chain seq x y z
N MET A 1 20.44 -13.83 13.63
CA MET A 1 19.18 -13.76 12.85
C MET A 1 19.27 -12.55 11.93
N LYS A 2 18.79 -12.66 10.69
CA LYS A 2 18.75 -11.52 9.79
C LYS A 2 17.51 -10.65 10.05
N SER A 3 17.66 -9.34 10.21
CA SER A 3 16.52 -8.45 10.40
C SER A 3 16.84 -7.04 9.89
N GLY A 4 15.84 -6.40 9.25
CA GLY A 4 16.06 -5.06 8.71
C GLY A 4 14.88 -4.54 7.89
N PHE A 5 15.08 -3.35 7.33
CA PHE A 5 14.06 -2.55 6.67
C PHE A 5 14.33 -2.42 5.17
N VAL A 6 13.32 -2.72 4.36
CA VAL A 6 13.36 -2.54 2.91
C VAL A 6 12.25 -1.59 2.48
N ALA A 7 12.59 -0.45 1.88
CA ALA A 7 11.62 0.48 1.35
C ALA A 7 11.08 0.00 0.00
N VAL A 8 9.76 0.06 -0.20
CA VAL A 8 9.12 -0.36 -1.45
C VAL A 8 8.77 0.88 -2.28
N ALA A 9 9.54 1.11 -3.33
CA ALA A 9 9.44 2.28 -4.19
C ALA A 9 8.87 1.95 -5.57
N GLY A 10 8.26 2.93 -6.24
CA GLY A 10 7.73 2.77 -7.59
C GLY A 10 6.57 3.72 -7.87
N ARG A 11 6.17 3.81 -9.14
CA ARG A 11 5.03 4.63 -9.56
C ARG A 11 3.73 4.20 -8.85
N PRO A 12 2.70 5.06 -8.80
CA PRO A 12 1.36 4.61 -8.43
C PRO A 12 0.91 3.42 -9.30
N ASN A 13 0.18 2.49 -8.70
CA ASN A 13 -0.47 1.34 -9.36
C ASN A 13 0.47 0.27 -9.96
N VAL A 14 1.77 0.30 -9.74
CA VAL A 14 2.70 -0.78 -10.16
C VAL A 14 2.55 -2.05 -9.33
N GLY A 15 1.82 -1.99 -8.20
CA GLY A 15 1.53 -3.14 -7.33
C GLY A 15 2.38 -3.23 -6.06
N LYS A 16 2.91 -2.11 -5.55
CA LYS A 16 3.70 -2.05 -4.30
C LYS A 16 2.99 -2.74 -3.13
N SER A 17 1.80 -2.25 -2.75
CA SER A 17 1.00 -2.82 -1.65
C SER A 17 0.64 -4.29 -1.88
N SER A 18 0.41 -4.70 -3.14
CA SER A 18 0.15 -6.10 -3.47
C SER A 18 1.39 -6.97 -3.23
N LEU A 19 2.59 -6.48 -3.57
CA LEU A 19 3.84 -7.18 -3.29
C LEU A 19 4.13 -7.24 -1.80
N VAL A 20 3.91 -6.14 -1.07
CA VAL A 20 4.04 -6.14 0.40
C VAL A 20 3.13 -7.19 1.03
N ASN A 21 1.86 -7.26 0.63
CA ASN A 21 0.93 -8.29 1.09
C ASN A 21 1.42 -9.71 0.77
N ALA A 22 1.89 -9.95 -0.44
CA ALA A 22 2.39 -11.27 -0.87
C ALA A 22 3.65 -11.69 -0.10
N LEU A 23 4.59 -10.76 0.10
CA LEU A 23 5.83 -11.01 0.84
C LEU A 23 5.59 -11.22 2.33
N SER A 24 4.64 -10.47 2.94
CA SER A 24 4.28 -10.59 4.36
C SER A 24 3.36 -11.79 4.66
N GLY A 25 2.92 -12.53 3.64
CA GLY A 25 2.07 -13.70 3.80
C GLY A 25 0.64 -13.39 4.26
N GLY A 26 0.16 -12.15 4.05
CA GLY A 26 -1.20 -11.74 4.40
C GLY A 26 -1.50 -10.31 4.02
N LYS A 27 -2.75 -9.89 4.16
CA LYS A 27 -3.19 -8.54 3.85
C LYS A 27 -2.79 -7.58 4.98
N VAL A 28 -1.85 -6.69 4.71
CA VAL A 28 -1.39 -5.61 5.61
C VAL A 28 -1.70 -4.23 5.05
N ALA A 29 -1.80 -4.11 3.73
CA ALA A 29 -2.14 -2.87 3.04
C ALA A 29 -3.32 -3.10 2.08
N ILE A 30 -4.17 -2.10 1.92
CA ILE A 30 -5.26 -2.14 0.94
C ILE A 30 -4.73 -2.01 -0.48
N THR A 31 -5.46 -2.60 -1.42
CA THR A 31 -5.09 -2.58 -2.83
C THR A 31 -6.21 -2.02 -3.70
N SER A 32 -5.86 -1.17 -4.65
CA SER A 32 -6.79 -0.60 -5.61
C SER A 32 -6.07 -0.22 -6.91
N ASP A 33 -6.82 -0.15 -7.99
CA ASP A 33 -6.36 0.42 -9.28
C ASP A 33 -6.35 1.96 -9.28
N LYS A 34 -6.79 2.59 -8.18
CA LYS A 34 -6.85 4.05 -8.07
C LYS A 34 -5.52 4.63 -7.60
N PRO A 35 -5.07 5.76 -8.16
CA PRO A 35 -3.94 6.50 -7.62
C PRO A 35 -4.19 6.92 -6.15
N GLN A 36 -3.12 7.09 -5.38
CA GLN A 36 -3.19 7.49 -3.96
C GLN A 36 -3.96 6.51 -3.06
N THR A 37 -3.90 5.20 -3.38
CA THR A 37 -4.45 4.16 -2.52
C THR A 37 -3.71 4.15 -1.18
N THR A 38 -2.38 4.06 -1.19
CA THR A 38 -1.53 4.20 0.00
C THR A 38 -1.27 5.69 0.24
N ARG A 39 -1.63 6.20 1.43
CA ARG A 39 -1.50 7.62 1.82
C ARG A 39 -0.54 7.85 2.97
N ARG A 40 -0.22 6.80 3.71
CA ARG A 40 0.74 6.78 4.82
C ARG A 40 1.75 5.67 4.59
N ARG A 41 2.85 5.69 5.32
CA ARG A 41 3.73 4.52 5.40
C ARG A 41 3.02 3.41 6.17
N ILE A 42 3.12 2.18 5.67
CA ILE A 42 2.63 0.99 6.33
C ILE A 42 3.77 -0.03 6.33
N PHE A 43 4.11 -0.57 7.48
CA PHE A 43 5.04 -1.69 7.53
C PHE A 43 4.31 -3.02 7.35
N GLY A 44 4.77 -3.80 6.36
CA GLY A 44 4.46 -5.21 6.22
C GLY A 44 5.62 -6.04 6.79
N ILE A 45 5.33 -6.89 7.75
CA ILE A 45 6.34 -7.66 8.47
C ILE A 45 6.25 -9.12 8.03
N ALA A 46 7.33 -9.62 7.43
CA ALA A 46 7.48 -11.01 7.05
C ALA A 46 8.45 -11.69 8.03
N ASN A 47 7.92 -12.61 8.84
CA ASN A 47 8.69 -13.40 9.79
C ASN A 47 9.00 -14.79 9.21
N GLY A 48 10.24 -15.22 9.31
CA GLY A 48 10.69 -16.58 9.05
C GLY A 48 11.42 -17.17 10.26
N THR A 49 11.98 -18.37 10.11
CA THR A 49 12.66 -19.07 11.20
C THR A 49 13.87 -18.29 11.68
N ASP A 50 14.61 -17.65 10.79
CA ASP A 50 15.89 -17.00 11.01
C ASP A 50 15.97 -15.56 10.48
N TYR A 51 14.81 -14.97 10.11
CA TYR A 51 14.74 -13.60 9.63
C TYR A 51 13.47 -12.87 10.04
N GLN A 52 13.56 -11.54 10.04
CA GLN A 52 12.43 -10.61 10.03
C GLN A 52 12.67 -9.53 8.96
N LEU A 53 11.90 -9.60 7.88
CA LEU A 53 11.93 -8.60 6.81
C LEU A 53 10.79 -7.59 7.03
N VAL A 54 11.14 -6.32 7.26
CA VAL A 54 10.19 -5.22 7.42
C VAL A 54 10.12 -4.43 6.11
N LEU A 55 8.98 -4.47 5.45
CA LEU A 55 8.71 -3.83 4.17
C LEU A 55 7.95 -2.53 4.37
N ALA A 56 8.54 -1.39 4.06
CA ALA A 56 7.86 -0.10 4.10
C ALA A 56 7.05 0.11 2.81
N ASP A 57 5.72 -0.12 2.85
CA ASP A 57 4.82 0.27 1.75
C ASP A 57 4.64 1.78 1.77
N LEU A 58 5.15 2.44 0.75
CA LEU A 58 5.17 3.89 0.64
C LEU A 58 4.09 4.38 -0.33
N PRO A 59 3.53 5.59 -0.08
CA PRO A 59 2.79 6.30 -1.10
C PRO A 59 3.56 6.33 -2.41
N GLY A 60 2.85 6.21 -3.54
CA GLY A 60 3.49 6.32 -4.85
C GLY A 60 4.11 7.69 -5.05
N PHE A 61 5.31 7.75 -5.62
CA PHE A 61 5.97 9.01 -5.97
C PHE A 61 5.08 9.87 -6.86
N GLN A 62 4.82 11.10 -6.43
CA GLN A 62 4.01 12.07 -7.18
C GLN A 62 4.46 13.51 -6.89
N ARG A 63 4.11 14.42 -7.80
CA ARG A 63 4.35 15.84 -7.54
C ARG A 63 3.33 16.35 -6.52
N PRO A 64 3.74 17.00 -5.43
CA PRO A 64 2.84 17.61 -4.45
C PRO A 64 1.95 18.67 -5.11
N ARG A 65 0.63 18.61 -4.84
CA ARG A 65 -0.36 19.57 -5.38
C ARG A 65 -1.19 20.23 -4.27
N ASP A 66 -1.30 19.58 -3.13
CA ASP A 66 -2.07 20.01 -1.96
C ASP A 66 -1.36 19.53 -0.66
N PRO A 67 -1.78 19.94 0.53
CA PRO A 67 -1.19 19.50 1.80
C PRO A 67 -1.14 17.98 1.94
N LEU A 68 -2.21 17.24 1.61
CA LEU A 68 -2.21 15.78 1.64
C LEU A 68 -1.04 15.20 0.84
N THR A 69 -0.87 15.62 -0.42
CA THR A 69 0.19 15.11 -1.28
C THR A 69 1.59 15.58 -0.85
N LYS A 70 1.69 16.71 -0.15
CA LYS A 70 2.94 17.15 0.50
C LYS A 70 3.31 16.25 1.67
N HIS A 71 2.34 15.88 2.53
CA HIS A 71 2.56 14.92 3.62
C HIS A 71 2.99 13.56 3.07
N MET A 72 2.29 13.03 2.07
CA MET A 72 2.66 11.80 1.39
C MET A 72 4.09 11.84 0.85
N GLN A 73 4.53 12.95 0.24
CA GLN A 73 5.89 13.07 -0.27
C GLN A 73 6.93 13.14 0.87
N ARG A 74 6.66 13.87 1.96
CA ARG A 74 7.54 13.90 3.14
C ARG A 74 7.68 12.51 3.76
N THR A 75 6.58 11.77 3.85
CA THR A 75 6.59 10.37 4.32
C THR A 75 7.48 9.49 3.44
N VAL A 76 7.42 9.66 2.12
CA VAL A 76 8.32 8.94 1.20
C VAL A 76 9.79 9.34 1.46
N ASP A 77 10.08 10.64 1.53
CA ASP A 77 11.46 11.12 1.69
C ASP A 77 12.08 10.67 3.03
N SER A 78 11.35 10.77 4.14
CA SER A 78 11.82 10.31 5.46
C SER A 78 11.91 8.78 5.59
N SER A 79 11.19 8.04 4.77
CA SER A 79 11.22 6.57 4.81
C SER A 79 12.43 5.95 4.11
N PHE A 80 13.29 6.76 3.51
CA PHE A 80 14.58 6.31 2.97
C PHE A 80 15.73 6.53 3.95
N GLU A 81 15.47 7.04 5.14
CA GLU A 81 16.43 7.08 6.23
C GLU A 81 16.44 5.70 6.92
N ASP A 82 17.63 5.22 7.30
CA ASP A 82 17.83 3.97 8.06
C ASP A 82 17.22 2.71 7.41
N ILE A 83 17.37 2.55 6.09
CA ILE A 83 16.96 1.33 5.36
C ILE A 83 18.16 0.49 4.94
N ASP A 84 17.98 -0.83 4.89
CA ASP A 84 18.99 -1.80 4.47
C ASP A 84 18.95 -2.08 2.96
N GLY A 85 17.86 -1.71 2.28
CA GLY A 85 17.70 -1.87 0.85
C GLY A 85 16.41 -1.26 0.30
N VAL A 86 16.28 -1.26 -1.01
CA VAL A 86 15.09 -0.81 -1.72
C VAL A 86 14.57 -1.90 -2.65
N LEU A 87 13.29 -2.18 -2.57
CA LEU A 87 12.54 -2.93 -3.58
C LEU A 87 11.92 -1.93 -4.56
N PHE A 88 12.54 -1.77 -5.73
CA PHE A 88 12.02 -0.91 -6.78
C PHE A 88 11.09 -1.67 -7.71
N VAL A 89 9.81 -1.30 -7.73
CA VAL A 89 8.74 -2.01 -8.44
C VAL A 89 8.39 -1.28 -9.73
N VAL A 90 8.41 -2.02 -10.84
CA VAL A 90 7.94 -1.57 -12.16
C VAL A 90 6.80 -2.46 -12.66
N ASP A 91 5.85 -1.91 -13.42
CA ASP A 91 4.74 -2.67 -14.01
C ASP A 91 5.18 -3.27 -15.36
N ALA A 92 5.19 -4.59 -15.47
CA ALA A 92 5.59 -5.28 -16.68
C ALA A 92 4.69 -4.98 -17.90
N ARG A 93 3.45 -4.55 -17.67
CA ARG A 93 2.47 -4.25 -18.74
C ARG A 93 2.67 -2.88 -19.36
N ASP A 94 3.26 -1.97 -18.60
CA ASP A 94 3.46 -0.58 -19.01
C ASP A 94 4.86 -0.38 -19.58
N ARG A 95 4.99 0.56 -20.51
CA ARG A 95 6.31 0.99 -20.95
C ARG A 95 7.04 1.67 -19.79
N ILE A 96 8.27 1.21 -19.50
CA ILE A 96 9.17 1.90 -18.58
C ILE A 96 9.51 3.29 -19.16
N GLY A 97 9.05 4.34 -18.49
CA GLY A 97 9.04 5.70 -19.01
C GLY A 97 9.77 6.71 -18.11
N ALA A 98 9.50 8.00 -18.35
CA ALA A 98 10.11 9.08 -17.61
C ALA A 98 9.83 9.03 -16.09
N GLY A 99 8.64 8.58 -15.69
CA GLY A 99 8.28 8.43 -14.28
C GLY A 99 9.12 7.36 -13.57
N ASP A 100 9.36 6.22 -14.23
CA ASP A 100 10.20 5.15 -13.67
C ASP A 100 11.67 5.61 -13.57
N ARG A 101 12.17 6.30 -14.60
CA ARG A 101 13.53 6.85 -14.60
C ARG A 101 13.74 7.91 -13.53
N PHE A 102 12.75 8.77 -13.29
CA PHE A 102 12.79 9.76 -12.21
C PHE A 102 12.93 9.12 -10.84
N ILE A 103 12.15 8.04 -10.58
CA ILE A 103 12.21 7.29 -9.32
C ILE A 103 13.52 6.53 -9.23
N ALA A 104 13.95 5.87 -10.33
CA ALA A 104 15.21 5.15 -10.42
C ALA A 104 16.39 6.04 -10.02
N GLN A 105 16.46 7.26 -10.55
CA GLN A 105 17.52 8.24 -10.23
C GLN A 105 17.62 8.52 -8.72
N ARG A 106 16.47 8.66 -8.03
CA ARG A 106 16.43 8.87 -6.57
C ARG A 106 16.82 7.63 -5.80
N VAL A 107 16.27 6.47 -6.17
CA VAL A 107 16.46 5.19 -5.48
C VAL A 107 17.93 4.73 -5.60
N PHE A 108 18.52 4.79 -6.79
CA PHE A 108 19.92 4.41 -6.99
C PHE A 108 20.91 5.41 -6.37
N GLY A 109 20.48 6.63 -6.08
CA GLY A 109 21.29 7.63 -5.37
C GLY A 109 21.35 7.46 -3.85
N LEU A 110 20.60 6.52 -3.26
CA LEU A 110 20.55 6.32 -1.79
C LEU A 110 21.77 5.60 -1.22
N GLY A 111 22.59 4.94 -2.05
CA GLY A 111 23.78 4.22 -1.60
C GLY A 111 23.51 2.88 -0.92
N VAL A 112 22.27 2.37 -0.98
CA VAL A 112 21.88 1.03 -0.48
C VAL A 112 21.58 0.08 -1.63
N PRO A 113 21.62 -1.25 -1.43
CA PRO A 113 21.27 -2.22 -2.45
C PRO A 113 19.86 -2.02 -2.97
N VAL A 114 19.68 -2.11 -4.30
CA VAL A 114 18.38 -1.99 -4.96
C VAL A 114 18.04 -3.28 -5.67
N VAL A 115 16.93 -3.90 -5.29
CA VAL A 115 16.34 -5.04 -6.00
C VAL A 115 15.19 -4.52 -6.88
N ILE A 116 15.19 -4.84 -8.16
CA ILE A 116 14.13 -4.46 -9.07
C ILE A 116 13.13 -5.63 -9.19
N ALA A 117 11.84 -5.35 -8.95
CA ALA A 117 10.75 -6.27 -9.23
C ALA A 117 9.96 -5.82 -10.47
N VAL A 118 10.01 -6.61 -11.53
CA VAL A 118 9.16 -6.44 -12.72
C VAL A 118 7.85 -7.19 -12.46
N ASN A 119 6.86 -6.47 -11.94
CA ASN A 119 5.62 -7.05 -11.42
C ASN A 119 4.53 -7.18 -12.49
N LYS A 120 3.54 -8.06 -12.24
CA LYS A 120 2.36 -8.34 -13.08
C LYS A 120 2.70 -9.15 -14.35
N VAL A 121 3.71 -10.00 -14.26
CA VAL A 121 4.12 -10.87 -15.40
C VAL A 121 3.06 -11.90 -15.78
N ASP A 122 2.11 -12.21 -14.88
CA ASP A 122 0.97 -13.13 -15.13
C ASP A 122 0.13 -12.76 -16.35
N ARG A 123 0.28 -11.56 -16.87
CA ARG A 123 -0.48 -11.04 -18.02
C ARG A 123 0.33 -10.95 -19.31
N LEU A 124 1.57 -11.46 -19.31
CA LEU A 124 2.50 -11.33 -20.42
C LEU A 124 2.98 -12.67 -20.94
N LYS A 125 3.33 -12.70 -22.22
CA LYS A 125 4.03 -13.83 -22.83
C LYS A 125 5.52 -13.78 -22.46
N PRO A 126 6.23 -14.94 -22.42
CA PRO A 126 7.64 -14.99 -22.01
C PRO A 126 8.57 -14.03 -22.76
N GLY A 127 8.40 -13.85 -24.06
CA GLY A 127 9.20 -12.91 -24.84
C GLY A 127 9.01 -11.45 -24.44
N HIS A 128 7.80 -11.06 -24.03
CA HIS A 128 7.54 -9.71 -23.49
C HIS A 128 8.15 -9.52 -22.09
N ILE A 129 8.11 -10.56 -21.26
CA ILE A 129 8.77 -10.54 -19.94
C ILE A 129 10.26 -10.29 -20.12
N ALA A 130 10.93 -11.05 -21.00
CA ALA A 130 12.35 -10.89 -21.27
C ALA A 130 12.70 -9.45 -21.76
N SER A 131 11.89 -8.89 -22.68
CA SER A 131 12.07 -7.51 -23.16
C SER A 131 11.90 -6.47 -22.04
N GLN A 132 10.92 -6.65 -21.15
CA GLN A 132 10.71 -5.75 -20.02
C GLN A 132 11.86 -5.84 -18.99
N MET A 133 12.36 -7.06 -18.74
CA MET A 133 13.54 -7.30 -17.90
C MET A 133 14.77 -6.58 -18.46
N GLN A 134 15.04 -6.69 -19.77
CA GLN A 134 16.14 -5.97 -20.41
C GLN A 134 15.99 -4.45 -20.28
N THR A 135 14.76 -3.94 -20.43
CA THR A 135 14.50 -2.49 -20.28
C THR A 135 14.66 -2.04 -18.84
N ALA A 136 14.19 -2.83 -17.86
CA ALA A 136 14.36 -2.56 -16.44
C ALA A 136 15.84 -2.56 -16.02
N ALA A 137 16.64 -3.45 -16.58
CA ALA A 137 18.09 -3.52 -16.34
C ALA A 137 18.84 -2.25 -16.76
N GLN A 138 18.27 -1.42 -17.63
CA GLN A 138 18.85 -0.14 -18.06
C GLN A 138 18.54 1.04 -17.12
N LEU A 139 17.75 0.81 -16.05
CA LEU A 139 17.37 1.90 -15.14
C LEU A 139 18.49 2.36 -14.22
N GLY A 140 19.47 1.51 -13.92
CA GLY A 140 20.62 1.84 -13.08
C GLY A 140 21.37 0.58 -12.63
N GLN A 141 22.30 0.77 -11.70
CA GLN A 141 23.08 -0.33 -11.12
C GLN A 141 22.27 -0.99 -9.99
N PHE A 142 21.72 -2.15 -10.25
CA PHE A 142 20.89 -2.90 -9.30
C PHE A 142 21.67 -4.09 -8.71
N HIS A 143 21.20 -4.58 -7.55
CA HIS A 143 21.71 -5.78 -6.90
C HIS A 143 21.14 -7.04 -7.57
N ALA A 144 19.82 -7.08 -7.74
CA ALA A 144 19.10 -8.18 -8.38
C ALA A 144 17.86 -7.69 -9.15
N LEU A 145 17.36 -8.51 -10.09
CA LEU A 145 16.22 -8.19 -10.95
C LEU A 145 15.32 -9.43 -11.09
N HIS A 146 14.09 -9.35 -10.59
CA HIS A 146 13.14 -10.47 -10.54
C HIS A 146 11.86 -10.19 -11.32
N PRO A 147 11.45 -11.10 -12.24
CA PRO A 147 10.09 -11.09 -12.78
C PRO A 147 9.13 -11.72 -11.75
N VAL A 148 8.06 -11.00 -11.39
CA VAL A 148 7.15 -11.45 -10.33
C VAL A 148 5.69 -11.19 -10.66
N SER A 149 4.79 -11.94 -10.03
CA SER A 149 3.38 -11.62 -9.96
C SER A 149 2.89 -11.67 -8.52
N ALA A 150 2.64 -10.51 -7.94
CA ALA A 150 2.00 -10.42 -6.63
C ALA A 150 0.61 -11.07 -6.59
N LYS A 151 -0.03 -11.24 -7.75
CA LYS A 151 -1.36 -11.83 -7.88
C LYS A 151 -1.35 -13.36 -7.85
N THR A 152 -0.42 -13.99 -8.55
CA THR A 152 -0.34 -15.45 -8.66
C THR A 152 0.66 -16.06 -7.67
N GLY A 153 1.56 -15.26 -7.11
CA GLY A 153 2.64 -15.71 -6.25
C GLY A 153 3.92 -16.08 -7.00
N ASP A 154 3.91 -15.99 -8.34
CA ASP A 154 5.09 -16.34 -9.16
C ASP A 154 6.28 -15.43 -8.81
N GLY A 155 7.46 -16.02 -8.54
CA GLY A 155 8.70 -15.32 -8.23
C GLY A 155 8.74 -14.65 -6.85
N ILE A 156 7.70 -14.79 -5.99
CA ILE A 156 7.66 -14.16 -4.68
C ILE A 156 8.60 -14.83 -3.68
N GLY A 157 8.79 -16.15 -3.79
CA GLY A 157 9.72 -16.90 -2.94
C GLY A 157 11.16 -16.43 -3.16
N GLU A 158 11.60 -16.44 -4.40
CA GLU A 158 12.94 -16.02 -4.83
C GLU A 158 13.20 -14.55 -4.52
N LEU A 159 12.21 -13.68 -4.75
CA LEU A 159 12.30 -12.27 -4.38
C LEU A 159 12.46 -12.09 -2.86
N ARG A 160 11.74 -12.88 -2.05
CA ARG A 160 11.87 -12.83 -0.58
C ARG A 160 13.26 -13.27 -0.12
N GLU A 161 13.77 -14.36 -0.64
CA GLU A 161 15.11 -14.86 -0.32
C GLU A 161 16.18 -13.82 -0.68
N GLU A 162 16.07 -13.17 -1.83
CA GLU A 162 16.97 -12.09 -2.24
C GLU A 162 16.93 -10.92 -1.25
N LEU A 163 15.73 -10.43 -0.89
CA LEU A 163 15.59 -9.33 0.05
C LEU A 163 16.12 -9.69 1.45
N VAL A 164 15.86 -10.91 1.94
CA VAL A 164 16.41 -11.42 3.20
C VAL A 164 17.94 -11.53 3.12
N GLY A 165 18.48 -11.84 1.94
CA GLY A 165 19.91 -11.86 1.67
C GLY A 165 20.62 -10.54 2.02
N LEU A 166 19.96 -9.41 1.78
CA LEU A 166 20.48 -8.06 2.01
C LEU A 166 20.49 -7.64 3.48
N LEU A 167 19.67 -8.26 4.33
CA LEU A 167 19.49 -7.82 5.70
C LEU A 167 20.72 -8.09 6.56
N PRO A 168 21.07 -7.16 7.46
CA PRO A 168 22.12 -7.37 8.43
C PRO A 168 21.70 -8.39 9.50
N GLU A 169 22.64 -8.85 10.28
CA GLU A 169 22.36 -9.56 11.54
C GLU A 169 21.86 -8.56 12.60
N GLY A 170 20.74 -8.88 13.25
CA GLY A 170 20.12 -7.98 14.21
C GLY A 170 19.03 -8.65 15.05
N PRO A 171 18.47 -7.91 16.02
CA PRO A 171 17.35 -8.37 16.85
C PRO A 171 16.03 -8.30 16.06
N LEU A 172 14.97 -8.90 16.61
CA LEU A 172 13.61 -8.65 16.16
C LEU A 172 13.19 -7.21 16.47
N TYR A 173 12.66 -6.50 15.47
CA TYR A 173 12.09 -5.17 15.64
C TYR A 173 10.61 -5.22 16.09
N TYR A 174 9.92 -6.31 15.72
CA TYR A 174 8.51 -6.53 16.02
C TYR A 174 8.28 -7.94 16.59
N PRO A 175 7.24 -8.16 17.39
CA PRO A 175 6.82 -9.50 17.82
C PRO A 175 6.64 -10.44 16.61
N PRO A 176 7.01 -11.73 16.74
CA PRO A 176 6.94 -12.69 15.62
C PRO A 176 5.56 -12.89 15.02
N GLU A 177 4.50 -12.69 15.80
CA GLU A 177 3.10 -12.78 15.36
C GLU A 177 2.60 -11.52 14.67
N GLN A 178 3.29 -10.40 14.81
CA GLN A 178 2.90 -9.12 14.23
C GLN A 178 3.20 -9.07 12.73
N ARG A 179 2.22 -8.67 11.92
CA ARG A 179 2.34 -8.56 10.47
C ARG A 179 2.35 -7.13 9.95
N THR A 180 1.96 -6.16 10.76
CA THR A 180 1.94 -4.74 10.41
C THR A 180 2.05 -3.87 11.65
N ASP A 181 2.57 -2.66 11.49
CA ASP A 181 2.60 -1.62 12.52
C ASP A 181 1.30 -0.81 12.59
N LEU A 182 0.37 -1.04 11.64
CA LEU A 182 -0.86 -0.27 11.55
C LEU A 182 -1.80 -0.63 12.71
N PRO A 183 -2.26 0.36 13.53
CA PRO A 183 -3.24 0.12 14.59
C PRO A 183 -4.51 -0.56 14.07
N LEU A 184 -5.15 -1.37 14.91
CA LEU A 184 -6.32 -2.17 14.52
C LEU A 184 -7.44 -1.31 13.93
N GLU A 185 -7.76 -0.18 14.55
CA GLU A 185 -8.79 0.76 14.08
C GLU A 185 -8.45 1.30 12.69
N ALA A 186 -7.18 1.60 12.45
CA ALA A 186 -6.74 2.06 11.14
C ALA A 186 -6.84 0.95 10.09
N GLN A 187 -6.52 -0.31 10.42
CA GLN A 187 -6.70 -1.45 9.53
C GLN A 187 -8.19 -1.61 9.15
N LEU A 188 -9.09 -1.55 10.14
CA LEU A 188 -10.54 -1.65 9.92
C LEU A 188 -11.06 -0.50 9.03
N ALA A 189 -10.62 0.73 9.28
CA ALA A 189 -10.97 1.88 8.44
C ALA A 189 -10.48 1.73 7.00
N GLU A 190 -9.27 1.23 6.80
CA GLU A 190 -8.70 0.99 5.47
C GLU A 190 -9.50 -0.09 4.69
N LEU A 191 -10.00 -1.15 5.33
CA LEU A 191 -10.86 -2.14 4.67
C LEU A 191 -12.14 -1.52 4.12
N VAL A 192 -12.76 -0.60 4.86
CA VAL A 192 -13.93 0.15 4.39
C VAL A 192 -13.56 1.09 3.24
N ARG A 193 -12.43 1.81 3.38
CA ARG A 193 -11.92 2.72 2.34
C ARG A 193 -11.61 1.96 1.05
N GLU A 194 -11.04 0.77 1.11
CA GLU A 194 -10.78 -0.07 -0.06
C GLU A 194 -12.05 -0.36 -0.86
N GLN A 195 -13.14 -0.73 -0.18
CA GLN A 195 -14.42 -0.97 -0.86
C GLN A 195 -15.00 0.31 -1.47
N ALA A 196 -14.86 1.45 -0.79
CA ALA A 196 -15.26 2.73 -1.36
C ALA A 196 -14.45 3.07 -2.62
N LEU A 197 -13.13 2.85 -2.62
CA LEU A 197 -12.26 3.03 -3.79
C LEU A 197 -12.65 2.13 -4.96
N ARG A 198 -12.97 0.86 -4.68
CA ARG A 198 -13.36 -0.14 -5.70
C ARG A 198 -14.70 0.17 -6.36
N LEU A 199 -15.64 0.71 -5.59
CA LEU A 199 -17.03 0.94 -6.02
C LEU A 199 -17.29 2.32 -6.58
N THR A 200 -16.33 3.26 -6.46
CA THR A 200 -16.47 4.63 -6.95
C THR A 200 -15.52 4.94 -8.09
N LYS A 201 -15.82 6.01 -8.82
CA LYS A 201 -15.08 6.44 -10.00
C LYS A 201 -14.80 7.95 -9.95
N GLU A 202 -14.06 8.44 -10.95
CA GLU A 202 -13.75 9.85 -11.14
C GLU A 202 -13.04 10.46 -9.91
N GLU A 203 -13.53 11.53 -9.33
CA GLU A 203 -12.90 12.27 -8.23
C GLU A 203 -13.22 11.70 -6.82
N VAL A 204 -14.28 10.90 -6.67
CA VAL A 204 -14.70 10.37 -5.36
C VAL A 204 -13.61 9.53 -4.67
N PRO A 205 -12.92 8.60 -5.37
CA PRO A 205 -11.80 7.85 -4.77
C PRO A 205 -10.71 8.74 -4.17
N HIS A 206 -10.46 9.90 -4.77
CA HIS A 206 -9.44 10.84 -4.28
C HIS A 206 -9.90 11.63 -3.05
N ALA A 207 -11.21 11.83 -2.91
CA ALA A 207 -11.83 12.64 -1.86
C ALA A 207 -12.27 11.82 -0.63
N VAL A 208 -12.34 10.47 -0.74
CA VAL A 208 -12.83 9.63 0.35
C VAL A 208 -11.71 9.24 1.32
N THR A 209 -12.00 9.34 2.63
CA THR A 209 -11.21 8.73 3.69
C THR A 209 -12.12 8.06 4.71
N ALA A 210 -11.56 7.24 5.60
CA ALA A 210 -12.31 6.50 6.59
C ALA A 210 -11.63 6.57 7.96
N GLU A 211 -12.45 6.55 9.02
CA GLU A 211 -11.99 6.54 10.41
C GLU A 211 -12.96 5.71 11.25
N VAL A 212 -12.42 4.87 12.12
CA VAL A 212 -13.25 4.18 13.13
C VAL A 212 -13.62 5.17 14.21
N GLU A 213 -14.92 5.34 14.45
CA GLU A 213 -15.48 6.18 15.52
C GLU A 213 -15.69 5.38 16.80
N GLU A 214 -16.08 4.10 16.65
CA GLU A 214 -16.37 3.23 17.78
C GLU A 214 -16.00 1.78 17.45
N LEU A 215 -15.32 1.12 18.36
CA LEU A 215 -14.98 -0.29 18.29
C LEU A 215 -15.38 -0.97 19.60
N THR A 216 -16.37 -1.85 19.53
CA THR A 216 -16.83 -2.69 20.66
C THR A 216 -16.83 -4.16 20.24
N ASP A 217 -17.16 -5.04 21.16
CA ASP A 217 -17.27 -6.49 20.85
C ASP A 217 -18.32 -6.82 19.81
N LYS A 218 -19.34 -5.99 19.65
CA LYS A 218 -20.48 -6.26 18.75
C LYS A 218 -20.56 -5.30 17.56
N VAL A 219 -20.05 -4.09 17.71
CA VAL A 219 -20.24 -3.00 16.75
C VAL A 219 -18.89 -2.39 16.34
N VAL A 220 -18.73 -2.19 15.04
CA VAL A 220 -17.69 -1.33 14.47
C VAL A 220 -18.38 -0.19 13.75
N ARG A 221 -18.24 1.04 14.25
CA ARG A 221 -18.76 2.23 13.57
C ARG A 221 -17.65 2.94 12.83
N VAL A 222 -17.85 3.13 11.53
CA VAL A 222 -16.86 3.79 10.67
C VAL A 222 -17.48 5.00 9.99
N ASN A 223 -16.81 6.14 10.10
CA ASN A 223 -17.13 7.34 9.35
C ASN A 223 -16.37 7.35 8.02
N LEU A 224 -17.09 7.46 6.92
CA LEU A 224 -16.55 7.79 5.61
C LEU A 224 -16.67 9.30 5.40
N TYR A 225 -15.55 9.98 5.23
CA TYR A 225 -15.51 11.42 4.98
C TYR A 225 -15.31 11.70 3.50
N VAL A 226 -16.02 12.70 3.01
CA VAL A 226 -15.90 13.30 1.68
C VAL A 226 -15.90 14.83 1.78
N GLU A 227 -15.57 15.53 0.69
CA GLU A 227 -15.45 17.00 0.73
C GLU A 227 -16.74 17.74 0.39
N THR A 228 -17.69 17.11 -0.33
CA THR A 228 -18.92 17.76 -0.82
C THR A 228 -20.16 16.90 -0.62
N GLU A 229 -21.35 17.55 -0.60
CA GLU A 229 -22.63 16.85 -0.53
C GLU A 229 -22.89 15.97 -1.76
N SER A 230 -22.47 16.35 -2.96
CA SER A 230 -22.59 15.52 -4.15
C SER A 230 -21.78 14.21 -4.02
N GLN A 231 -20.57 14.27 -3.50
CA GLN A 231 -19.77 13.07 -3.22
C GLN A 231 -20.42 12.18 -2.15
N LYS A 232 -21.02 12.80 -1.10
CA LYS A 232 -21.80 12.06 -0.10
C LYS A 232 -22.99 11.34 -0.74
N GLN A 233 -23.74 12.00 -1.60
CA GLN A 233 -24.86 11.37 -2.29
C GLN A 233 -24.42 10.18 -3.15
N ILE A 234 -23.25 10.24 -3.80
CA ILE A 234 -22.67 9.13 -4.57
C ILE A 234 -22.33 7.96 -3.63
N LEU A 235 -21.68 8.21 -2.48
CA LEU A 235 -21.31 7.15 -1.53
C LEU A 235 -22.50 6.57 -0.77
N VAL A 236 -23.54 7.33 -0.51
CA VAL A 236 -24.79 6.82 0.07
C VAL A 236 -25.53 6.01 -0.99
N GLY A 237 -25.64 6.54 -2.20
CA GLY A 237 -26.39 5.96 -3.31
C GLY A 237 -27.91 6.02 -3.12
N LYS A 238 -28.65 5.62 -4.14
CA LYS A 238 -30.12 5.61 -4.07
C LYS A 238 -30.59 4.72 -2.91
N SER A 239 -31.36 5.31 -1.99
CA SER A 239 -31.87 4.62 -0.79
C SER A 239 -30.80 3.87 0.03
N GLY A 240 -29.56 4.38 0.06
CA GLY A 240 -28.49 3.76 0.83
C GLY A 240 -27.81 2.54 0.16
N ALA A 241 -28.10 2.27 -1.11
CA ALA A 241 -27.61 1.06 -1.80
C ALA A 241 -26.08 1.00 -1.89
N MET A 242 -25.40 2.13 -2.11
CA MET A 242 -23.94 2.15 -2.27
C MET A 242 -23.24 1.93 -0.92
N VAL A 243 -23.63 2.65 0.12
CA VAL A 243 -23.04 2.45 1.47
C VAL A 243 -23.30 1.03 1.98
N LYS A 244 -24.44 0.43 1.70
CA LYS A 244 -24.72 -0.98 1.99
C LYS A 244 -23.76 -1.92 1.25
N ARG A 245 -23.50 -1.68 -0.03
CA ARG A 245 -22.52 -2.49 -0.81
C ARG A 245 -21.10 -2.36 -0.24
N ILE A 246 -20.67 -1.16 0.12
CA ILE A 246 -19.37 -0.92 0.77
C ILE A 246 -19.28 -1.76 2.05
N GLY A 247 -20.27 -1.66 2.93
CA GLY A 247 -20.30 -2.41 4.18
C GLY A 247 -20.32 -3.93 3.99
N THR A 248 -21.12 -4.41 3.02
CA THR A 248 -21.18 -5.85 2.69
C THR A 248 -19.83 -6.37 2.19
N GLY A 249 -19.11 -5.56 1.40
CA GLY A 249 -17.78 -5.95 0.89
C GLY A 249 -16.67 -5.88 1.95
N ALA A 250 -16.72 -4.94 2.89
CA ALA A 250 -15.70 -4.79 3.93
C ALA A 250 -15.86 -5.78 5.09
N ARG A 251 -17.07 -6.10 5.46
CA ARG A 251 -17.38 -6.89 6.68
C ARG A 251 -16.68 -8.25 6.76
N PRO A 252 -16.62 -9.09 5.71
CA PRO A 252 -15.96 -10.39 5.81
C PRO A 252 -14.47 -10.29 6.20
N GLU A 253 -13.75 -9.32 5.64
CA GLU A 253 -12.33 -9.09 5.95
C GLU A 253 -12.16 -8.50 7.36
N MET A 254 -13.08 -7.63 7.81
CA MET A 254 -13.09 -7.11 9.17
C MET A 254 -13.36 -8.23 10.20
N GLU A 255 -14.32 -9.11 9.94
CA GLU A 255 -14.63 -10.25 10.79
C GLU A 255 -13.44 -11.24 10.87
N ALA A 256 -12.77 -11.47 9.75
CA ALA A 256 -11.56 -12.29 9.71
C ALA A 256 -10.41 -11.67 10.54
N LEU A 257 -10.22 -10.34 10.44
CA LEU A 257 -9.20 -9.62 11.20
C LEU A 257 -9.51 -9.63 12.72
N LEU A 258 -10.79 -9.47 13.09
CA LEU A 258 -11.24 -9.44 14.48
C LEU A 258 -11.41 -10.83 15.10
N GLY A 259 -11.43 -11.90 14.29
CA GLY A 259 -11.71 -13.26 14.74
C GLY A 259 -13.15 -13.48 15.24
N ARG A 260 -14.07 -12.55 14.93
CA ARG A 260 -15.47 -12.60 15.38
C ARG A 260 -16.40 -11.85 14.43
N LYS A 261 -17.70 -12.18 14.52
CA LYS A 261 -18.76 -11.44 13.80
C LYS A 261 -19.01 -10.09 14.44
N VAL A 262 -19.26 -9.06 13.59
CA VAL A 262 -19.57 -7.71 14.04
C VAL A 262 -20.69 -7.08 13.22
N PHE A 263 -21.42 -6.18 13.85
CA PHE A 263 -22.30 -5.25 13.15
C PHE A 263 -21.47 -4.06 12.68
N LEU A 264 -21.40 -3.86 11.35
CA LEU A 264 -20.71 -2.72 10.76
C LEU A 264 -21.71 -1.60 10.49
N ASP A 265 -21.58 -0.50 11.23
CA ASP A 265 -22.32 0.75 11.05
C ASP A 265 -21.47 1.75 10.24
N LEU A 266 -21.94 2.10 9.05
CA LEU A 266 -21.24 3.06 8.16
C LEU A 266 -22.02 4.36 8.08
N GLN A 267 -21.33 5.45 8.39
CA GLN A 267 -21.85 6.80 8.26
C GLN A 267 -21.04 7.58 7.21
N VAL A 268 -21.72 8.32 6.34
CA VAL A 268 -21.05 9.20 5.37
C VAL A 268 -21.22 10.64 5.83
N LYS A 269 -20.09 11.29 6.12
CA LYS A 269 -20.02 12.68 6.66
C LYS A 269 -19.30 13.59 5.66
N VAL A 270 -19.79 14.81 5.50
CA VAL A 270 -19.10 15.84 4.72
C VAL A 270 -18.14 16.60 5.63
N ARG A 271 -16.87 16.61 5.25
CA ARG A 271 -15.82 17.42 5.85
C ARG A 271 -15.17 18.26 4.77
N PRO A 272 -15.63 19.50 4.54
CA PRO A 272 -15.12 20.33 3.46
C PRO A 272 -13.60 20.51 3.52
N LYS A 273 -12.92 20.31 2.40
CA LYS A 273 -11.45 20.51 2.26
C LYS A 273 -10.59 19.72 3.26
N TRP A 274 -11.05 18.54 3.73
CA TRP A 274 -10.32 17.74 4.72
C TRP A 274 -8.88 17.43 4.29
N ARG A 275 -8.60 17.31 2.99
CA ARG A 275 -7.25 17.10 2.44
C ARG A 275 -6.30 18.28 2.65
N ARG A 276 -6.81 19.43 3.11
CA ARG A 276 -6.06 20.66 3.44
C ARG A 276 -6.06 20.96 4.94
N ASP A 277 -6.73 20.15 5.74
CA ASP A 277 -6.85 20.27 7.20
C ASP A 277 -5.75 19.45 7.86
N GLU A 278 -4.66 20.10 8.27
CA GLU A 278 -3.48 19.43 8.85
C GLU A 278 -3.83 18.62 10.10
N ALA A 279 -4.69 19.14 10.98
CA ALA A 279 -5.15 18.43 12.17
C ALA A 279 -5.93 17.14 11.80
N MET A 280 -6.70 17.19 10.72
CA MET A 280 -7.38 15.98 10.21
C MET A 280 -6.39 14.99 9.62
N LEU A 281 -5.37 15.44 8.89
CA LEU A 281 -4.34 14.56 8.32
C LEU A 281 -3.55 13.87 9.44
N GLU A 282 -3.11 14.59 10.45
CA GLU A 282 -2.44 14.03 11.63
C GLU A 282 -3.30 13.00 12.36
N ARG A 283 -4.59 13.31 12.59
CA ARG A 283 -5.54 12.39 13.23
C ARG A 283 -5.73 11.10 12.42
N LEU A 284 -5.68 11.19 11.11
CA LEU A 284 -5.75 10.04 10.20
C LEU A 284 -4.40 9.30 10.10
N GLY A 285 -3.32 9.82 10.69
CA GLY A 285 -1.98 9.27 10.61
C GLY A 285 -1.35 9.39 9.21
N ILE A 286 -1.70 10.47 8.50
CA ILE A 286 -1.22 10.75 7.14
C ILE A 286 -0.15 11.83 7.18
#